data_c2df600d7c728a3692f40c77be66127c
#
_entry.id   c2df600d7c728a3692f40c77be66127c
#
_cell.length_a   1.000
_cell.length_b   1.000
_cell.length_c   1.000
_cell.angle_alpha   90.00
_cell.angle_beta   90.00
_cell.angle_gamma   90.00
#
_symmetry.space_group_name_H-M   'P 1'
#
loop_
_entity.id
_entity.type
_entity.pdbx_description
1 polymer ?
#
loop_
_entity_poly.entity_id
_entity_poly.type
_entity_poly.pdbx_seq_one_letter_code
_entity_poly.pdbx_strand_id
1 'polypeptide(L)'
;MSNNTLDTQQLIEELNELLEHKQFTKLHEVIADTNEMDVAEFMEQLTPLQQITCFRTLPKDQASDVFAELEPETQQNIISAITDQELSPIIEDLFVDDAVDMLEEMPAMVVKRVLKNAKPETRTLINQFLKYPEDSTGSIMTAEFLDLHKDMTV
;
A
#
# COMPACT_ATOMS: atom_id res chain seq x y z
N MET A 1 -23.00 -5.21 16.36
CA MET A 1 -22.61 -4.23 15.34
C MET A 1 -22.28 -2.85 15.92
N SER A 2 -23.01 -2.35 16.87
CA SER A 2 -22.72 -1.04 17.50
C SER A 2 -21.44 -1.01 18.34
N ASN A 3 -21.01 -2.13 18.91
CA ASN A 3 -19.78 -2.18 19.72
C ASN A 3 -18.51 -2.03 18.85
N ASN A 4 -18.53 -2.58 17.64
CA ASN A 4 -17.36 -2.55 16.77
C ASN A 4 -17.04 -1.12 16.26
N THR A 5 -18.08 -0.33 16.01
CA THR A 5 -17.93 1.05 15.53
C THR A 5 -17.42 1.98 16.63
N LEU A 6 -17.87 1.75 17.88
CA LEU A 6 -17.39 2.52 19.04
C LEU A 6 -15.92 2.21 19.35
N ASP A 7 -15.54 0.94 19.25
CA ASP A 7 -14.16 0.51 19.48
C ASP A 7 -13.21 1.09 18.41
N THR A 8 -13.63 1.10 17.14
CA THR A 8 -12.85 1.69 16.05
C THR A 8 -12.69 3.21 16.25
N GLN A 9 -13.74 3.90 16.67
CA GLN A 9 -13.71 5.33 16.89
C GLN A 9 -12.78 5.72 18.05
N GLN A 10 -12.82 4.96 19.14
CA GLN A 10 -11.92 5.14 20.27
C GLN A 10 -10.45 4.89 19.88
N LEU A 11 -10.22 3.88 19.06
CA LEU A 11 -8.89 3.57 18.54
C LEU A 11 -8.35 4.73 17.68
N ILE A 12 -9.18 5.28 16.80
CA ILE A 12 -8.81 6.42 15.95
C ILE A 12 -8.44 7.64 16.81
N GLU A 13 -9.22 7.90 17.86
CA GLU A 13 -8.94 9.00 18.80
C GLU A 13 -7.60 8.79 19.52
N GLU A 14 -7.33 7.58 19.99
CA GLU A 14 -6.07 7.22 20.64
C GLU A 14 -4.88 7.40 19.68
N LEU A 15 -5.00 6.91 18.45
CA LEU A 15 -3.95 7.05 17.45
C LEU A 15 -3.69 8.53 17.09
N ASN A 16 -4.75 9.33 17.01
CA ASN A 16 -4.62 10.77 16.77
C ASN A 16 -3.86 11.48 17.89
N GLU A 17 -4.20 11.18 19.15
CA GLU A 17 -3.51 11.75 20.31
C GLU A 17 -2.02 11.39 20.31
N LEU A 18 -1.70 10.13 20.03
CA LEU A 18 -0.31 9.68 19.97
C LEU A 18 0.47 10.39 18.86
N LEU A 19 -0.17 10.60 17.72
CA LEU A 19 0.45 11.29 16.60
C LEU A 19 0.66 12.78 16.90
N GLU A 20 -0.35 13.46 17.47
CA GLU A 20 -0.27 14.88 17.83
C GLU A 20 0.82 15.16 18.88
N HIS A 21 0.95 14.27 19.84
CA HIS A 21 1.96 14.38 20.91
C HIS A 21 3.31 13.79 20.51
N LYS A 22 3.46 13.37 19.25
CA LYS A 22 4.71 12.82 18.70
C LYS A 22 5.24 11.61 19.49
N GLN A 23 4.35 10.81 20.05
CA GLN A 23 4.68 9.58 20.78
C GLN A 23 4.80 8.40 19.81
N PHE A 24 5.80 8.46 18.95
CA PHE A 24 5.96 7.52 17.82
C PHE A 24 6.21 6.08 18.25
N THR A 25 6.91 5.87 19.35
CA THR A 25 7.14 4.51 19.88
C THR A 25 5.83 3.83 20.28
N LYS A 26 4.98 4.57 21.01
CA LYS A 26 3.65 4.06 21.41
C LYS A 26 2.73 3.91 20.19
N LEU A 27 2.79 4.87 19.28
CA LEU A 27 2.03 4.80 18.02
C LEU A 27 2.38 3.53 17.24
N HIS A 28 3.66 3.23 17.11
CA HIS A 28 4.14 2.01 16.47
C HIS A 28 3.61 0.74 17.17
N GLU A 29 3.63 0.71 18.49
CA GLU A 29 3.15 -0.44 19.27
C GLU A 29 1.64 -0.64 19.09
N VAL A 30 0.85 0.43 19.14
CA VAL A 30 -0.61 0.35 18.97
C VAL A 30 -0.95 -0.08 17.54
N ILE A 31 -0.27 0.47 16.55
CA ILE A 31 -0.47 0.09 15.14
C ILE A 31 -0.12 -1.38 14.93
N ALA A 32 0.94 -1.87 15.56
CA ALA A 32 1.36 -3.27 15.42
C ALA A 32 0.28 -4.27 15.86
N ASP A 33 -0.55 -3.87 16.83
CA ASP A 33 -1.65 -4.68 17.33
C ASP A 33 -2.99 -4.37 16.64
N THR A 34 -3.00 -3.50 15.64
CA THR A 34 -4.21 -3.05 14.95
C THR A 34 -4.30 -3.69 13.56
N ASN A 35 -5.53 -3.98 13.12
CA ASN A 35 -5.80 -4.49 11.77
C ASN A 35 -5.41 -3.46 10.72
N GLU A 36 -4.88 -3.93 9.58
CA GLU A 36 -4.40 -3.08 8.49
C GLU A 36 -5.48 -2.17 7.91
N MET A 37 -6.71 -2.65 7.81
CA MET A 37 -7.84 -1.85 7.31
C MET A 37 -8.18 -0.70 8.26
N ASP A 38 -8.14 -0.94 9.56
CA ASP A 38 -8.40 0.08 10.56
C ASP A 38 -7.29 1.15 10.57
N VAL A 39 -6.04 0.73 10.39
CA VAL A 39 -4.90 1.65 10.25
C VAL A 39 -5.05 2.50 9.00
N ALA A 40 -5.42 1.90 7.88
CA ALA A 40 -5.66 2.62 6.62
C ALA A 40 -6.80 3.64 6.78
N GLU A 41 -7.91 3.25 7.38
CA GLU A 41 -9.03 4.17 7.66
C GLU A 41 -8.60 5.36 8.51
N PHE A 42 -7.80 5.11 9.55
CA PHE A 42 -7.21 6.16 10.36
C PHE A 42 -6.35 7.11 9.52
N MET A 43 -5.47 6.57 8.66
CA MET A 43 -4.58 7.36 7.82
C MET A 43 -5.33 8.25 6.82
N GLU A 44 -6.47 7.77 6.30
CA GLU A 44 -7.28 8.55 5.35
C GLU A 44 -7.86 9.83 5.96
N GLN A 45 -7.97 9.89 7.28
CA GLN A 45 -8.47 11.07 8.00
C GLN A 45 -7.38 12.10 8.29
N LEU A 46 -6.12 11.78 8.02
CA LEU A 46 -4.97 12.64 8.31
C LEU A 46 -4.68 13.61 7.16
N THR A 47 -3.95 14.68 7.49
CA THR A 47 -3.38 15.56 6.45
C THR A 47 -2.27 14.81 5.70
N PRO A 48 -1.91 15.24 4.46
CA PRO A 48 -0.85 14.56 3.70
C PRO A 48 0.47 14.43 4.47
N LEU A 49 0.87 15.47 5.21
CA LEU A 49 2.09 15.42 6.01
C LEU A 49 2.00 14.41 7.14
N GLN A 50 0.85 14.36 7.83
CA GLN A 50 0.60 13.39 8.89
C GLN A 50 0.55 11.95 8.35
N GLN A 51 0.01 11.76 7.16
CA GLN A 51 -0.03 10.45 6.49
C GLN A 51 1.40 9.92 6.26
N ILE A 52 2.29 10.77 5.78
CA ILE A 52 3.69 10.40 5.54
C ILE A 52 4.39 10.05 6.86
N THR A 53 4.19 10.86 7.88
CA THR A 53 4.77 10.62 9.21
C THR A 53 4.26 9.32 9.81
N CYS A 54 2.96 9.08 9.75
CA CYS A 54 2.34 7.86 10.23
C CYS A 54 2.84 6.64 9.46
N PHE A 55 2.93 6.73 8.13
CA PHE A 55 3.41 5.66 7.28
C PHE A 55 4.83 5.22 7.66
N ARG A 56 5.71 6.18 7.93
CA ARG A 56 7.08 5.89 8.37
C ARG A 56 7.15 5.24 9.75
N THR A 57 6.09 5.37 10.54
CA THR A 57 5.98 4.76 11.87
C THR A 57 5.46 3.33 11.79
N LEU A 58 4.89 2.91 10.67
CA LEU A 58 4.33 1.56 10.52
C LEU A 58 5.39 0.48 10.68
N PRO A 59 5.03 -0.68 11.31
CA PRO A 59 5.90 -1.85 11.26
C PRO A 59 6.17 -2.28 9.82
N LYS A 60 7.39 -2.70 9.54
CA LYS A 60 7.82 -3.06 8.18
C LYS A 60 6.99 -4.19 7.57
N ASP A 61 6.56 -5.13 8.38
CA ASP A 61 5.75 -6.28 7.95
C ASP A 61 4.29 -5.89 7.67
N GLN A 62 3.80 -4.76 8.20
CA GLN A 62 2.45 -4.26 7.95
C GLN A 62 2.40 -3.16 6.88
N ALA A 63 3.52 -2.51 6.59
CA ALA A 63 3.55 -1.32 5.74
C ALA A 63 2.93 -1.56 4.36
N SER A 64 3.26 -2.68 3.72
CA SER A 64 2.74 -3.03 2.39
C SER A 64 1.25 -3.34 2.43
N ASP A 65 0.80 -4.05 3.45
CA ASP A 65 -0.61 -4.42 3.62
C ASP A 65 -1.49 -3.18 3.87
N VAL A 66 -1.03 -2.27 4.74
CA VAL A 66 -1.71 -1.00 4.98
C VAL A 66 -1.74 -0.15 3.71
N PHE A 67 -0.60 -0.08 3.01
CA PHE A 67 -0.49 0.68 1.76
C PHE A 67 -1.48 0.22 0.71
N ALA A 68 -1.67 -1.09 0.56
CA ALA A 68 -2.62 -1.68 -0.39
C ALA A 68 -4.07 -1.27 -0.10
N GLU A 69 -4.40 -1.00 1.16
CA GLU A 69 -5.75 -0.61 1.59
C GLU A 69 -6.01 0.90 1.50
N LEU A 70 -4.99 1.71 1.21
CA LEU A 70 -5.12 3.17 1.11
C LEU A 70 -5.77 3.57 -0.22
N GLU A 71 -6.43 4.74 -0.21
CA GLU A 71 -6.98 5.34 -1.41
C GLU A 71 -5.88 5.76 -2.39
N PRO A 72 -6.12 5.76 -3.70
CA PRO A 72 -5.10 6.11 -4.70
C PRO A 72 -4.43 7.46 -4.49
N GLU A 73 -5.18 8.47 -4.05
CA GLU A 73 -4.62 9.79 -3.76
C GLU A 73 -3.61 9.74 -2.60
N THR A 74 -3.94 9.01 -1.55
CA THR A 74 -3.04 8.81 -0.40
C THR A 74 -1.81 8.03 -0.79
N GLN A 75 -1.98 6.97 -1.58
CA GLN A 75 -0.87 6.19 -2.12
C GLN A 75 0.08 7.06 -2.93
N GLN A 76 -0.45 7.92 -3.80
CA GLN A 76 0.34 8.85 -4.60
C GLN A 76 1.12 9.83 -3.72
N ASN A 77 0.50 10.38 -2.69
CA ASN A 77 1.15 11.30 -1.76
C ASN A 77 2.32 10.63 -1.05
N ILE A 78 2.13 9.40 -0.60
CA ILE A 78 3.17 8.63 0.08
C ILE A 78 4.32 8.30 -0.88
N ILE A 79 4.04 7.79 -2.07
CA ILE A 79 5.06 7.46 -3.08
C ILE A 79 5.88 8.69 -3.44
N SER A 80 5.24 9.86 -3.55
CA SER A 80 5.92 11.11 -3.90
C SER A 80 6.85 11.62 -2.81
N ALA A 81 6.61 11.22 -1.56
CA ALA A 81 7.31 11.76 -0.39
C ALA A 81 8.41 10.84 0.15
N ILE A 82 8.26 9.52 0.00
CA ILE A 82 9.25 8.55 0.51
C ILE A 82 10.44 8.41 -0.43
N THR A 83 11.55 7.90 0.11
CA THR A 83 12.77 7.66 -0.68
C THR A 83 12.63 6.40 -1.55
N ASP A 84 13.50 6.25 -2.53
CA ASP A 84 13.55 5.06 -3.37
C ASP A 84 13.86 3.80 -2.54
N GLN A 85 14.67 3.94 -1.49
CA GLN A 85 15.00 2.84 -0.57
C GLN A 85 13.79 2.40 0.27
N GLU A 86 12.91 3.35 0.62
CA GLU A 86 11.66 3.04 1.32
C GLU A 86 10.61 2.45 0.38
N LEU A 87 10.59 2.89 -0.86
CA LEU A 87 9.61 2.48 -1.87
C LEU A 87 9.83 1.04 -2.36
N SER A 88 11.07 0.66 -2.60
CA SER A 88 11.42 -0.65 -3.19
C SER A 88 10.86 -1.85 -2.41
N PRO A 89 11.03 -1.94 -1.07
CA PRO A 89 10.44 -3.06 -0.31
C PRO A 89 8.92 -3.11 -0.38
N ILE A 90 8.24 -1.96 -0.42
CA ILE A 90 6.79 -1.89 -0.51
C ILE A 90 6.31 -2.50 -1.82
N ILE A 91 6.94 -2.14 -2.93
CA ILE A 91 6.58 -2.66 -4.26
C ILE A 91 6.78 -4.18 -4.31
N GLU A 92 7.88 -4.68 -3.75
CA GLU A 92 8.19 -6.11 -3.77
C GLU A 92 7.27 -6.94 -2.87
N ASP A 93 6.73 -6.34 -1.80
CA ASP A 93 5.81 -7.01 -0.87
C ASP A 93 4.35 -6.95 -1.35
N LEU A 94 3.99 -6.02 -2.25
CA LEU A 94 2.66 -5.95 -2.83
C LEU A 94 2.42 -7.12 -3.79
N PHE A 95 1.18 -7.61 -3.83
CA PHE A 95 0.77 -8.49 -4.93
C PHE A 95 0.79 -7.71 -6.24
N VAL A 96 1.20 -8.36 -7.32
CA VAL A 96 1.36 -7.67 -8.61
C VAL A 96 0.04 -7.10 -9.11
N ASP A 97 -1.08 -7.80 -8.91
CA ASP A 97 -2.41 -7.30 -9.28
C ASP A 97 -2.79 -6.03 -8.52
N ASP A 98 -2.48 -5.94 -7.22
CA ASP A 98 -2.69 -4.73 -6.42
C ASP A 98 -1.81 -3.58 -6.92
N ALA A 99 -0.57 -3.87 -7.28
CA ALA A 99 0.34 -2.87 -7.83
C ALA A 99 -0.15 -2.34 -9.18
N VAL A 100 -0.66 -3.21 -10.04
CA VAL A 100 -1.23 -2.83 -11.35
C VAL A 100 -2.46 -1.93 -11.16
N ASP A 101 -3.39 -2.33 -10.32
CA ASP A 101 -4.60 -1.54 -10.04
C ASP A 101 -4.25 -0.14 -9.54
N MET A 102 -3.29 -0.06 -8.63
CA MET A 102 -2.77 1.20 -8.13
C MET A 102 -2.18 2.06 -9.26
N LEU A 103 -1.34 1.47 -10.09
CA LEU A 103 -0.62 2.21 -11.14
C LEU A 103 -1.54 2.70 -12.26
N GLU A 104 -2.64 2.00 -12.53
CA GLU A 104 -3.63 2.43 -13.54
C GLU A 104 -4.27 3.78 -13.18
N GLU A 105 -4.34 4.11 -11.89
CA GLU A 105 -4.90 5.37 -11.40
C GLU A 105 -3.85 6.47 -11.15
N MET A 106 -2.58 6.20 -11.44
CA MET A 106 -1.48 7.11 -11.13
C MET A 106 -0.96 7.87 -12.36
N PRO A 107 -0.42 9.09 -12.16
CA PRO A 107 0.25 9.80 -13.25
C PRO A 107 1.47 9.04 -13.80
N ALA A 108 1.78 9.26 -15.06
CA ALA A 108 2.88 8.57 -15.75
C ALA A 108 4.24 8.70 -15.04
N MET A 109 4.50 9.84 -14.41
CA MET A 109 5.76 10.07 -13.68
C MET A 109 5.87 9.17 -12.46
N VAL A 110 4.75 8.94 -11.75
CA VAL A 110 4.70 8.06 -10.59
C VAL A 110 4.87 6.61 -11.03
N VAL A 111 4.20 6.20 -12.10
CA VAL A 111 4.33 4.86 -12.69
C VAL A 111 5.80 4.59 -13.04
N LYS A 112 6.46 5.54 -13.69
CA LYS A 112 7.87 5.44 -14.06
C LYS A 112 8.77 5.22 -12.85
N ARG A 113 8.54 5.98 -11.77
CA ARG A 113 9.30 5.88 -10.53
C ARG A 113 9.13 4.51 -9.88
N VAL A 114 7.89 4.03 -9.80
CA VAL A 114 7.58 2.71 -9.23
C VAL A 114 8.26 1.61 -10.03
N LEU A 115 8.13 1.62 -11.34
CA LEU A 115 8.75 0.62 -12.21
C LEU A 115 10.28 0.65 -12.12
N LYS A 116 10.88 1.82 -12.00
CA LYS A 116 12.33 1.98 -11.84
C LYS A 116 12.84 1.31 -10.57
N ASN A 117 12.05 1.36 -9.49
CA ASN A 117 12.43 0.82 -8.18
C ASN A 117 11.97 -0.62 -7.95
N ALA A 118 11.27 -1.22 -8.90
CA ALA A 118 10.89 -2.62 -8.88
C ALA A 118 12.03 -3.51 -9.39
N LYS A 119 12.10 -4.74 -8.91
CA LYS A 119 13.02 -5.74 -9.47
C LYS A 119 12.66 -6.03 -10.93
N PRO A 120 13.63 -6.47 -11.77
CA PRO A 120 13.35 -6.75 -13.18
C PRO A 120 12.19 -7.72 -13.41
N GLU A 121 12.08 -8.76 -12.60
CA GLU A 121 11.01 -9.76 -12.67
C GLU A 121 9.64 -9.12 -12.37
N THR A 122 9.56 -8.36 -11.31
CA THR A 122 8.35 -7.65 -10.89
C THR A 122 7.93 -6.62 -11.94
N ARG A 123 8.91 -5.86 -12.46
CA ARG A 123 8.67 -4.87 -13.53
C ARG A 123 8.09 -5.52 -14.77
N THR A 124 8.62 -6.66 -15.17
CA THR A 124 8.15 -7.41 -16.35
C THR A 124 6.70 -7.86 -16.15
N LEU A 125 6.36 -8.39 -14.97
CA LEU A 125 5.02 -8.81 -14.64
C LEU A 125 4.03 -7.64 -14.64
N ILE A 126 4.39 -6.52 -14.00
CA ILE A 126 3.55 -5.33 -13.95
C ILE A 126 3.28 -4.82 -15.38
N ASN A 127 4.34 -4.69 -16.21
CA ASN A 127 4.20 -4.24 -17.59
C ASN A 127 3.30 -5.17 -18.42
N GLN A 128 3.39 -6.47 -18.18
CA GLN A 128 2.56 -7.45 -18.86
C GLN A 128 1.07 -7.24 -18.54
N PHE A 129 0.74 -7.03 -17.27
CA PHE A 129 -0.65 -6.79 -16.84
C PHE A 129 -1.18 -5.43 -17.31
N LEU A 130 -0.36 -4.39 -17.31
CA LEU A 130 -0.76 -3.05 -17.77
C LEU A 130 -1.13 -3.01 -19.27
N LYS A 131 -0.71 -4.00 -20.05
CA LYS A 131 -1.06 -4.12 -21.47
C LYS A 131 -2.42 -4.71 -21.74
N TYR A 132 -3.07 -5.33 -20.73
CA TYR A 132 -4.39 -5.94 -20.90
C TYR A 132 -5.49 -4.89 -20.76
N PRO A 133 -6.55 -4.95 -21.61
CA PRO A 133 -7.75 -4.11 -21.40
C PRO A 133 -8.42 -4.42 -20.06
N GLU A 134 -9.11 -3.44 -19.49
CA GLU A 134 -9.76 -3.56 -18.18
C GLU A 134 -10.71 -4.77 -18.08
N ASP A 135 -11.44 -5.07 -19.15
CA ASP A 135 -12.41 -6.16 -19.16
C ASP A 135 -11.85 -7.49 -19.66
N SER A 136 -10.53 -7.58 -19.84
CA SER A 136 -9.91 -8.81 -20.33
C SER A 136 -9.67 -9.80 -19.20
N THR A 137 -9.59 -11.08 -19.56
CA THR A 137 -9.24 -12.16 -18.62
C THR A 137 -7.88 -11.90 -17.95
N GLY A 138 -6.94 -11.31 -18.66
CA GLY A 138 -5.62 -10.97 -18.13
C GLY A 138 -5.66 -9.98 -16.97
N SER A 139 -6.60 -9.03 -16.97
CA SER A 139 -6.71 -8.03 -15.91
C SER A 139 -7.25 -8.58 -14.58
N ILE A 140 -7.94 -9.71 -14.61
CA ILE A 140 -8.51 -10.34 -13.42
C ILE A 140 -7.70 -11.55 -12.92
N MET A 141 -6.64 -11.94 -13.63
CA MET A 141 -5.75 -13.03 -13.21
C MET A 141 -4.66 -12.50 -12.29
N THR A 142 -4.32 -13.28 -11.24
CA THR A 142 -3.19 -12.93 -10.37
C THR A 142 -1.87 -13.24 -11.06
N ALA A 143 -0.83 -12.48 -10.73
CA ALA A 143 0.51 -12.67 -11.27
C ALA A 143 1.10 -14.03 -10.90
N GLU A 144 0.81 -14.50 -9.71
CA GLU A 144 1.25 -15.79 -9.19
C GLU A 144 0.70 -16.94 -10.03
N PHE A 145 -0.56 -16.81 -10.46
CA PHE A 145 -1.20 -17.79 -11.32
C PHE A 145 -0.54 -17.84 -12.72
N LEU A 146 -0.19 -16.69 -13.28
CA LEU A 146 0.51 -16.61 -14.57
C LEU A 146 1.90 -17.23 -14.49
N ASP A 147 2.59 -17.04 -13.37
CA ASP A 147 3.93 -17.59 -13.16
C ASP A 147 3.89 -19.13 -13.16
N LEU A 148 2.91 -19.72 -12.49
CA LEU A 148 2.68 -21.16 -12.52
C LEU A 148 2.40 -21.67 -13.93
N HIS A 149 1.64 -20.92 -14.71
CA HIS A 149 1.30 -21.28 -16.10
C HIS A 149 2.53 -21.25 -17.00
N LYS A 150 3.42 -20.34 -16.76
CA LYS A 150 4.68 -20.21 -17.50
C LYS A 150 5.58 -21.42 -17.27
N ASP A 151 5.63 -21.91 -16.05
CA ASP A 151 6.45 -23.08 -15.70
C ASP A 151 5.85 -24.39 -16.24
N MET A 152 4.56 -24.42 -16.50
CA MET A 152 3.87 -25.61 -17.03
C MET A 152 4.00 -25.77 -18.54
N THR A 153 4.44 -24.77 -19.27
CA THR A 153 4.55 -24.81 -20.74
C THR A 153 5.94 -25.23 -21.25
N VAL A 154 6.85 -25.54 -20.35
CA VAL A 154 8.17 -26.04 -20.65
C VAL A 154 8.24 -27.53 -20.38
#